data_e216c12ebffba528d69eba7a50716db5
#
_entry.id   e216c12ebffba528d69eba7a50716db5
#
_cell.length_a   1.000
_cell.length_b   1.000
_cell.length_c   1.000
_cell.angle_alpha   90.00
_cell.angle_beta   90.00
_cell.angle_gamma   90.00
#
_symmetry.space_group_name_H-M   'P 1'
#
loop_
_entity.id
_entity.type
_entity.pdbx_description
1 polymer ?
#
loop_
_entity_poly.entity_id
_entity_poly.type
_entity_poly.pdbx_seq_one_letter_code
_entity_poly.pdbx_strand_id
1 'polypeptide(L)'
;MGDLEVITFRPEPEQYAWTFGGAAPVMRIRTPAVLEVYTEDCFAGRVRGEQDLVSQVCEFPFLNPQTGPFYIEGAGPGDTVAVHFVSIEPARSWAASTTVPLFGALTGTHLTALLQDPLPEVVWLWQLDAAARTCRFSARRSSFEVDLPMEPMHGTVGVAPANLEVLVVDLIKGVPCPWPRLESDTHIMSAGSARPLEDAFRIAQHDMVTWVASLCGLDPLDAYQLVTQAVESPLANVCDTNYTSIAKMAKRYLAPAGVMDDAHARLRDLAGEYRS
;
A
#
# COMPACT_ATOMS: atom_id res chain seq x y z
N MET A 1 28.65 14.30 6.82
CA MET A 1 27.30 13.80 6.66
C MET A 1 26.61 14.13 7.96
N GLY A 2 25.47 14.83 7.96
CA GLY A 2 24.69 15.05 9.18
C GLY A 2 24.08 13.73 9.62
N ASP A 3 23.91 13.55 10.94
CA ASP A 3 23.24 12.36 11.47
C ASP A 3 21.84 12.27 10.86
N LEU A 4 21.48 11.10 10.34
CA LEU A 4 20.15 10.82 9.79
C LEU A 4 19.11 10.96 10.94
N GLU A 5 18.13 11.83 10.76
CA GLU A 5 17.12 12.07 11.79
C GLU A 5 16.22 10.83 11.91
N VAL A 6 16.09 10.30 13.13
CA VAL A 6 15.19 9.18 13.44
C VAL A 6 14.01 9.72 14.26
N ILE A 7 12.81 9.51 13.75
CA ILE A 7 11.56 10.02 14.33
C ILE A 7 10.66 8.84 14.65
N THR A 8 10.33 8.66 15.92
CA THR A 8 9.36 7.65 16.36
C THR A 8 8.00 8.32 16.59
N PHE A 9 6.96 7.79 15.96
CA PHE A 9 5.60 8.29 16.12
C PHE A 9 4.60 7.15 16.28
N ARG A 10 3.86 7.21 17.38
CA ARG A 10 2.71 6.33 17.64
C ARG A 10 1.50 7.21 17.90
N PRO A 11 0.48 7.17 17.03
CA PRO A 11 -0.70 8.01 17.20
C PRO A 11 -1.52 7.60 18.42
N GLU A 12 -2.04 8.57 19.13
CA GLU A 12 -3.17 8.38 20.05
C GLU A 12 -4.47 8.27 19.23
N PRO A 13 -5.55 7.70 19.75
CA PRO A 13 -6.80 7.47 19.01
C PRO A 13 -7.35 8.72 18.30
N GLU A 14 -7.19 9.90 18.90
CA GLU A 14 -7.67 11.18 18.37
C GLU A 14 -6.76 11.78 17.29
N GLN A 15 -5.56 11.24 17.12
CA GLN A 15 -4.58 11.70 16.14
C GLN A 15 -4.67 10.98 14.79
N TYR A 16 -5.52 9.94 14.69
CA TYR A 16 -5.74 9.31 13.40
C TYR A 16 -6.52 10.22 12.46
N ALA A 17 -6.04 10.33 11.24
CA ALA A 17 -6.80 10.92 10.16
C ALA A 17 -7.66 9.84 9.46
N TRP A 18 -8.81 10.26 8.90
CA TRP A 18 -9.76 9.36 8.24
C TRP A 18 -9.95 9.68 6.77
N THR A 19 -9.21 10.65 6.26
CA THR A 19 -9.22 11.08 4.87
C THR A 19 -7.81 11.40 4.39
N PHE A 20 -7.58 11.25 3.09
CA PHE A 20 -6.35 11.74 2.46
C PHE A 20 -6.45 13.24 2.22
N GLY A 21 -5.76 14.01 3.04
CA GLY A 21 -5.75 15.46 3.00
C GLY A 21 -6.79 16.13 3.93
N GLY A 22 -6.60 17.41 4.16
CA GLY A 22 -7.46 18.24 5.01
C GLY A 22 -7.16 18.16 6.51
N ALA A 23 -6.48 17.13 7.00
CA ALA A 23 -6.06 17.06 8.40
C ALA A 23 -4.81 17.92 8.65
N ALA A 24 -4.73 18.50 9.86
CA ALA A 24 -3.52 19.20 10.29
C ALA A 24 -2.35 18.20 10.45
N PRO A 25 -1.12 18.57 10.04
CA PRO A 25 0.03 17.72 10.24
C PRO A 25 0.29 17.43 11.72
N VAL A 26 0.51 16.15 12.05
CA VAL A 26 0.87 15.74 13.41
C VAL A 26 2.32 16.10 13.76
N MET A 27 3.17 16.24 12.74
CA MET A 27 4.58 16.57 12.89
C MET A 27 5.15 17.14 11.60
N ARG A 28 6.24 17.89 11.73
CA ARG A 28 7.06 18.37 10.60
C ARG A 28 8.35 17.59 10.55
N ILE A 29 8.75 17.16 9.36
CA ILE A 29 9.96 16.36 9.16
C ILE A 29 10.85 17.00 8.11
N ARG A 30 12.16 16.90 8.30
CA ARG A 30 13.18 17.26 7.31
C ARG A 30 13.69 15.99 6.67
N THR A 31 13.79 16.00 5.35
CA THR A 31 14.26 14.84 4.60
C THR A 31 15.74 15.00 4.23
N PRO A 32 16.50 13.87 4.10
CA PRO A 32 16.07 12.48 4.39
C PRO A 32 15.91 12.22 5.88
N ALA A 33 14.91 11.39 6.23
CA ALA A 33 14.63 11.00 7.61
C ALA A 33 14.18 9.53 7.70
N VAL A 34 14.40 8.91 8.87
CA VAL A 34 13.82 7.63 9.23
C VAL A 34 12.57 7.87 10.07
N LEU A 35 11.47 7.24 9.68
CA LEU A 35 10.24 7.21 10.47
C LEU A 35 10.01 5.81 11.02
N GLU A 36 9.91 5.69 12.34
CA GLU A 36 9.44 4.50 13.04
C GLU A 36 8.00 4.75 13.45
N VAL A 37 7.04 4.14 12.75
CA VAL A 37 5.63 4.44 12.94
C VAL A 37 4.81 3.22 13.29
N TYR A 38 3.78 3.43 14.10
CA TYR A 38 2.73 2.46 14.33
C TYR A 38 1.56 2.75 13.38
N THR A 39 1.08 1.73 12.68
CA THR A 39 -0.14 1.79 11.87
C THR A 39 -1.18 0.86 12.42
N GLU A 40 -2.41 1.34 12.55
CA GLU A 40 -3.54 0.54 13.05
C GLU A 40 -4.18 -0.25 11.90
N ASP A 41 -4.90 -1.33 12.23
CA ASP A 41 -5.67 -2.09 11.25
C ASP A 41 -6.86 -1.29 10.69
N CYS A 42 -7.42 -1.74 9.58
CA CYS A 42 -8.51 -1.04 8.89
C CYS A 42 -9.80 -0.92 9.72
N PHE A 43 -9.94 -1.69 10.77
CA PHE A 43 -11.08 -1.66 11.70
C PHE A 43 -10.80 -0.82 12.96
N ALA A 44 -9.72 -0.07 12.99
CA ALA A 44 -9.28 0.72 14.15
C ALA A 44 -9.14 -0.12 15.44
N GLY A 45 -8.67 -1.36 15.33
CA GLY A 45 -8.50 -2.28 16.43
C GLY A 45 -9.79 -2.73 17.11
N ARG A 46 -10.96 -2.54 16.49
CA ARG A 46 -12.26 -2.83 17.07
C ARG A 46 -12.73 -4.28 16.86
N VAL A 47 -12.29 -4.94 15.80
CA VAL A 47 -12.59 -6.35 15.51
C VAL A 47 -11.55 -7.22 16.20
N ARG A 48 -11.90 -7.79 17.36
CA ARG A 48 -11.00 -8.57 18.24
C ARG A 48 -11.45 -10.02 18.43
N GLY A 49 -12.68 -10.31 18.06
CA GLY A 49 -13.32 -11.62 18.18
C GLY A 49 -14.17 -11.94 16.96
N GLU A 50 -14.44 -13.23 16.74
CA GLU A 50 -15.29 -13.69 15.64
C GLU A 50 -16.74 -13.19 15.71
N GLN A 51 -17.15 -12.67 16.86
CA GLN A 51 -18.49 -12.10 17.09
C GLN A 51 -18.52 -10.58 16.88
N ASP A 52 -17.36 -9.95 16.67
CA ASP A 52 -17.27 -8.50 16.49
C ASP A 52 -17.55 -8.15 15.03
N LEU A 53 -18.82 -8.16 14.66
CA LEU A 53 -19.25 -7.79 13.32
C LEU A 53 -18.90 -6.32 13.05
N VAL A 54 -18.30 -6.02 11.92
CA VAL A 54 -17.88 -4.65 11.54
C VAL A 54 -19.04 -3.68 11.60
N SER A 55 -20.24 -4.11 11.13
CA SER A 55 -21.46 -3.31 11.20
C SER A 55 -21.92 -2.96 12.62
N GLN A 56 -21.44 -3.66 13.65
CA GLN A 56 -21.81 -3.46 15.04
C GLN A 56 -20.72 -2.76 15.86
N VAL A 57 -19.43 -3.04 15.57
CA VAL A 57 -18.32 -2.53 16.38
C VAL A 57 -17.58 -1.36 15.72
N CYS A 58 -17.76 -1.15 14.41
CA CYS A 58 -17.18 -0.03 13.68
C CYS A 58 -18.23 1.01 13.32
N GLU A 59 -17.82 2.26 13.30
CA GLU A 59 -18.66 3.39 12.91
C GLU A 59 -18.26 3.85 11.49
N PHE A 60 -19.17 3.70 10.53
CA PHE A 60 -18.96 4.20 9.18
C PHE A 60 -19.15 5.72 9.12
N PRO A 61 -18.28 6.47 8.38
CA PRO A 61 -17.24 6.00 7.47
C PRO A 61 -15.85 5.85 8.12
N PHE A 62 -15.72 5.82 9.45
CA PHE A 62 -14.45 5.83 10.19
C PHE A 62 -13.78 4.45 10.17
N LEU A 63 -13.36 4.02 8.98
CA LEU A 63 -12.50 2.87 8.71
C LEU A 63 -11.17 3.33 8.10
N ASN A 64 -10.16 2.45 8.13
CA ASN A 64 -8.83 2.74 7.62
C ASN A 64 -8.18 3.97 8.27
N PRO A 65 -7.94 3.96 9.60
CA PRO A 65 -7.26 5.05 10.28
C PRO A 65 -5.88 5.30 9.67
N GLN A 66 -5.58 6.57 9.38
CA GLN A 66 -4.32 6.99 8.76
C GLN A 66 -3.37 7.53 9.83
N THR A 67 -2.15 6.99 9.89
CA THR A 67 -1.06 7.52 10.72
C THR A 67 -0.43 8.72 10.03
N GLY A 68 -0.52 9.89 10.64
CA GLY A 68 -0.09 11.17 10.06
C GLY A 68 -1.25 12.16 9.97
N PRO A 69 -1.22 13.15 9.05
CA PRO A 69 -0.18 13.38 8.04
C PRO A 69 1.09 14.02 8.61
N PHE A 70 2.22 13.76 7.95
CA PHE A 70 3.49 14.41 8.23
C PHE A 70 3.73 15.54 7.23
N TYR A 71 4.13 16.70 7.71
CA TYR A 71 4.53 17.80 6.83
C TYR A 71 6.00 17.66 6.45
N ILE A 72 6.29 17.54 5.17
CA ILE A 72 7.65 17.45 4.65
C ILE A 72 8.16 18.84 4.34
N GLU A 73 9.19 19.28 5.08
CA GLU A 73 9.75 20.62 4.89
C GLU A 73 10.40 20.77 3.51
N GLY A 74 10.08 21.89 2.87
CA GLY A 74 10.59 22.20 1.52
C GLY A 74 9.88 21.52 0.38
N ALA A 75 8.89 20.65 0.64
CA ALA A 75 8.07 20.04 -0.43
C ALA A 75 7.12 21.07 -1.05
N GLY A 76 6.95 21.00 -2.35
CA GLY A 76 6.07 21.84 -3.13
C GLY A 76 5.43 21.13 -4.30
N PRO A 77 4.47 21.76 -4.98
CA PRO A 77 3.86 21.19 -6.20
C PRO A 77 4.91 20.83 -7.25
N GLY A 78 4.81 19.63 -7.81
CA GLY A 78 5.77 19.11 -8.80
C GLY A 78 6.97 18.37 -8.21
N ASP A 79 7.07 18.26 -6.89
CA ASP A 79 8.03 17.39 -6.22
C ASP A 79 7.43 16.00 -5.98
N THR A 80 8.29 15.00 -5.80
CA THR A 80 7.90 13.63 -5.45
C THR A 80 8.46 13.25 -4.09
N VAL A 81 7.61 12.68 -3.23
CA VAL A 81 8.05 12.04 -1.99
C VAL A 81 8.40 10.60 -2.28
N ALA A 82 9.62 10.21 -1.93
CA ALA A 82 10.09 8.83 -2.01
C ALA A 82 10.07 8.20 -0.62
N VAL A 83 9.50 7.00 -0.52
CA VAL A 83 9.40 6.22 0.72
C VAL A 83 10.01 4.86 0.50
N HIS A 84 10.98 4.49 1.33
CA HIS A 84 11.61 3.17 1.33
C HIS A 84 11.21 2.41 2.59
N PHE A 85 10.58 1.26 2.42
CA PHE A 85 10.20 0.39 3.54
C PHE A 85 11.41 -0.41 4.02
N VAL A 86 11.89 -0.10 5.20
CA VAL A 86 13.01 -0.80 5.85
C VAL A 86 12.51 -2.09 6.50
N SER A 87 11.38 -2.01 7.20
CA SER A 87 10.68 -3.17 7.78
C SER A 87 9.20 -2.87 7.95
N ILE A 88 8.41 -3.94 7.88
CA ILE A 88 6.98 -3.96 8.22
C ILE A 88 6.77 -5.20 9.09
N GLU A 89 6.50 -5.00 10.36
CA GLU A 89 6.32 -6.11 11.31
C GLU A 89 4.93 -6.04 11.95
N PRO A 90 4.24 -7.17 12.13
CA PRO A 90 2.95 -7.16 12.82
C PRO A 90 3.11 -6.66 14.25
N ALA A 91 2.29 -5.70 14.65
CA ALA A 91 2.26 -5.17 16.01
C ALA A 91 1.51 -6.07 17.00
N ARG A 92 0.81 -7.10 16.49
CA ARG A 92 0.01 -8.06 17.26
C ARG A 92 0.21 -9.46 16.71
N SER A 93 -0.10 -10.48 17.53
CA SER A 93 -0.08 -11.90 17.13
C SER A 93 -1.36 -12.34 16.40
N TRP A 94 -2.23 -11.42 16.04
CA TRP A 94 -3.47 -11.70 15.34
C TRP A 94 -3.81 -10.59 14.35
N ALA A 95 -4.65 -10.95 13.38
CA ALA A 95 -5.27 -10.03 12.43
C ALA A 95 -6.69 -10.48 12.14
N ALA A 96 -7.48 -9.65 11.48
CA ALA A 96 -8.86 -9.95 11.13
C ALA A 96 -9.12 -9.78 9.63
N SER A 97 -10.05 -10.58 9.12
CA SER A 97 -10.68 -10.35 7.83
C SER A 97 -12.18 -10.57 7.96
N THR A 98 -12.96 -9.94 7.08
CA THR A 98 -14.42 -10.02 7.14
C THR A 98 -15.05 -10.02 5.74
N THR A 99 -16.22 -10.65 5.62
CA THR A 99 -17.16 -10.33 4.56
C THR A 99 -18.11 -9.27 5.06
N VAL A 100 -18.25 -8.18 4.30
CA VAL A 100 -19.27 -7.15 4.54
C VAL A 100 -20.28 -7.22 3.38
N PRO A 101 -21.59 -7.29 3.66
CA PRO A 101 -22.60 -7.34 2.60
C PRO A 101 -22.44 -6.21 1.59
N LEU A 102 -22.53 -6.53 0.32
CA LEU A 102 -22.39 -5.58 -0.81
C LEU A 102 -21.01 -4.90 -0.93
N PHE A 103 -19.99 -5.40 -0.23
CA PHE A 103 -18.63 -4.88 -0.29
C PHE A 103 -17.66 -5.98 -0.72
N GLY A 104 -16.93 -5.73 -1.83
CA GLY A 104 -15.99 -6.67 -2.42
C GLY A 104 -16.43 -7.22 -3.78
N ALA A 105 -15.48 -7.68 -4.59
CA ALA A 105 -15.72 -8.06 -5.98
C ALA A 105 -16.69 -9.21 -6.15
N LEU A 106 -16.73 -10.15 -5.22
CA LEU A 106 -17.60 -11.34 -5.27
C LEU A 106 -18.81 -11.26 -4.34
N THR A 107 -18.90 -10.26 -3.50
CA THR A 107 -20.03 -10.07 -2.57
C THR A 107 -21.13 -9.17 -3.14
N GLY A 108 -20.93 -8.63 -4.36
CA GLY A 108 -21.76 -7.62 -4.97
C GLY A 108 -21.37 -6.20 -4.53
N THR A 109 -22.05 -5.22 -5.10
CA THR A 109 -21.89 -3.81 -4.72
C THR A 109 -23.23 -3.13 -4.58
N HIS A 110 -23.31 -2.05 -3.82
CA HIS A 110 -24.51 -1.23 -3.69
C HIS A 110 -24.98 -0.57 -5.00
N LEU A 111 -24.14 -0.61 -6.05
CA LEU A 111 -24.46 -0.09 -7.39
C LEU A 111 -25.01 -1.18 -8.32
N THR A 112 -25.00 -2.44 -7.92
CA THR A 112 -25.41 -3.58 -8.75
C THR A 112 -26.69 -4.20 -8.17
N ALA A 113 -27.73 -4.26 -8.96
CA ALA A 113 -28.94 -5.00 -8.60
C ALA A 113 -28.64 -6.50 -8.53
N LEU A 114 -29.05 -7.16 -7.46
CA LEU A 114 -28.87 -8.59 -7.23
C LEU A 114 -30.22 -9.30 -7.28
N LEU A 115 -30.23 -10.52 -7.84
CA LEU A 115 -31.41 -11.39 -7.83
C LEU A 115 -31.46 -12.32 -6.60
N GLN A 116 -30.50 -12.23 -5.71
CA GLN A 116 -30.37 -13.03 -4.50
C GLN A 116 -29.89 -12.16 -3.34
N ASP A 117 -30.07 -12.64 -2.12
CA ASP A 117 -29.60 -11.94 -0.93
C ASP A 117 -28.09 -11.77 -0.95
N PRO A 118 -27.58 -10.63 -0.40
CA PRO A 118 -26.15 -10.44 -0.18
C PRO A 118 -25.55 -11.54 0.69
N LEU A 119 -24.26 -11.80 0.53
CA LEU A 119 -23.53 -12.69 1.42
C LEU A 119 -23.59 -12.17 2.87
N PRO A 120 -23.67 -13.09 3.86
CA PRO A 120 -23.70 -12.69 5.26
C PRO A 120 -22.37 -12.04 5.68
N GLU A 121 -22.47 -11.18 6.68
CA GLU A 121 -21.29 -10.67 7.36
C GLU A 121 -20.70 -11.75 8.25
N VAL A 122 -19.39 -11.99 8.09
CA VAL A 122 -18.65 -13.03 8.84
C VAL A 122 -17.23 -12.55 9.09
N VAL A 123 -16.73 -12.77 10.29
CA VAL A 123 -15.36 -12.42 10.70
C VAL A 123 -14.51 -13.68 10.82
N TRP A 124 -13.27 -13.62 10.36
CA TRP A 124 -12.21 -14.59 10.60
C TRP A 124 -11.08 -13.92 11.37
N LEU A 125 -10.61 -14.58 12.40
CA LEU A 125 -9.37 -14.22 13.08
C LEU A 125 -8.23 -15.09 12.57
N TRP A 126 -7.11 -14.44 12.29
CA TRP A 126 -5.90 -15.06 11.79
C TRP A 126 -4.82 -15.01 12.87
N GLN A 127 -4.21 -16.13 13.17
CA GLN A 127 -3.07 -16.17 14.07
C GLN A 127 -1.80 -15.86 13.28
N LEU A 128 -1.01 -14.91 13.76
CA LEU A 128 0.24 -14.48 13.14
C LEU A 128 1.43 -15.04 13.91
N ASP A 129 2.35 -15.69 13.22
CA ASP A 129 3.65 -16.08 13.73
C ASP A 129 4.72 -15.26 13.01
N ALA A 130 5.19 -14.20 13.65
CA ALA A 130 6.20 -13.30 13.09
C ALA A 130 7.56 -14.01 12.94
N ALA A 131 7.90 -14.97 13.82
CA ALA A 131 9.16 -15.70 13.75
C ALA A 131 9.18 -16.71 12.60
N ALA A 132 8.08 -17.45 12.42
CA ALA A 132 7.91 -18.38 11.31
C ALA A 132 7.50 -17.68 10.00
N ARG A 133 7.10 -16.41 10.05
CA ARG A 133 6.55 -15.63 8.94
C ARG A 133 5.36 -16.33 8.29
N THR A 134 4.42 -16.77 9.12
CA THR A 134 3.19 -17.43 8.69
C THR A 134 1.96 -16.81 9.33
N CYS A 135 0.84 -16.88 8.62
CA CYS A 135 -0.48 -16.60 9.18
C CYS A 135 -1.38 -17.82 9.01
N ARG A 136 -2.07 -18.22 10.07
CA ARG A 136 -2.92 -19.40 10.07
C ARG A 136 -4.34 -19.04 9.71
N PHE A 137 -4.83 -19.67 8.63
CA PHE A 137 -6.23 -19.73 8.31
C PHE A 137 -6.88 -20.91 9.03
N SER A 138 -7.99 -20.68 9.73
CA SER A 138 -8.85 -21.71 10.32
C SER A 138 -10.28 -21.53 9.78
N ALA A 139 -10.80 -22.58 9.17
CA ALA A 139 -12.15 -22.55 8.59
C ALA A 139 -13.22 -22.55 9.69
N ARG A 140 -14.24 -21.68 9.56
CA ARG A 140 -15.31 -21.57 10.57
C ARG A 140 -16.32 -22.71 10.56
N ARG A 141 -16.41 -23.48 9.48
CA ARG A 141 -17.44 -24.52 9.30
C ARG A 141 -16.87 -25.91 9.04
N SER A 142 -15.56 -26.08 9.22
CA SER A 142 -14.88 -27.36 9.10
C SER A 142 -13.61 -27.36 9.94
N SER A 143 -12.93 -28.50 10.04
CA SER A 143 -11.63 -28.61 10.72
C SER A 143 -10.46 -28.28 9.80
N PHE A 144 -10.69 -27.64 8.65
CA PHE A 144 -9.61 -27.29 7.74
C PHE A 144 -8.81 -26.10 8.28
N GLU A 145 -7.51 -26.30 8.35
CA GLU A 145 -6.53 -25.26 8.71
C GLU A 145 -5.36 -25.30 7.73
N VAL A 146 -4.76 -24.14 7.49
CA VAL A 146 -3.55 -24.05 6.67
C VAL A 146 -2.73 -22.83 7.09
N ASP A 147 -1.40 -23.01 7.16
CA ASP A 147 -0.47 -21.92 7.34
C ASP A 147 -0.10 -21.33 5.98
N LEU A 148 -0.33 -20.05 5.82
CA LEU A 148 0.03 -19.28 4.64
C LEU A 148 1.31 -18.48 4.91
N PRO A 149 2.20 -18.32 3.93
CA PRO A 149 3.37 -17.46 4.09
C PRO A 149 2.92 -16.02 4.31
N MET A 150 3.56 -15.35 5.28
CA MET A 150 3.33 -13.94 5.57
C MET A 150 4.48 -13.13 4.98
N GLU A 151 4.23 -12.47 3.87
CA GLU A 151 5.17 -11.53 3.28
C GLU A 151 4.92 -10.12 3.83
N PRO A 152 5.96 -9.29 4.03
CA PRO A 152 5.78 -7.89 4.37
C PRO A 152 4.93 -7.21 3.30
N MET A 153 3.79 -6.66 3.71
CA MET A 153 2.84 -6.00 2.82
C MET A 153 2.43 -4.68 3.42
N HIS A 154 2.48 -3.66 2.59
CA HIS A 154 1.81 -2.40 2.87
C HIS A 154 0.52 -2.35 2.08
N GLY A 155 -0.61 -2.28 2.78
CA GLY A 155 -1.93 -2.23 2.17
C GLY A 155 -2.79 -3.47 2.43
N THR A 156 -4.07 -3.27 2.26
CA THR A 156 -5.14 -4.10 2.80
C THR A 156 -5.85 -4.89 1.73
N VAL A 157 -5.35 -6.06 1.36
CA VAL A 157 -6.23 -7.02 0.70
C VAL A 157 -6.13 -8.34 1.44
N GLY A 158 -7.19 -8.70 2.15
CA GLY A 158 -7.32 -9.96 2.84
C GLY A 158 -7.27 -9.83 4.36
N VAL A 159 -6.11 -9.96 4.96
CA VAL A 159 -5.91 -9.91 6.41
C VAL A 159 -5.35 -8.55 6.79
N ALA A 160 -5.97 -7.86 7.74
CA ALA A 160 -5.58 -6.53 8.16
C ALA A 160 -4.87 -6.56 9.53
N PRO A 161 -3.54 -6.63 9.59
CA PRO A 161 -2.79 -6.46 10.82
C PRO A 161 -2.57 -4.97 11.12
N ALA A 162 -2.42 -4.65 12.40
CA ALA A 162 -1.70 -3.46 12.80
C ALA A 162 -0.19 -3.72 12.69
N ASN A 163 0.59 -2.72 12.30
CA ASN A 163 2.01 -2.89 12.04
C ASN A 163 2.89 -1.90 12.82
N LEU A 164 4.13 -2.32 13.01
CA LEU A 164 5.27 -1.45 13.29
C LEU A 164 6.06 -1.31 12.00
N GLU A 165 6.15 -0.10 11.50
CA GLU A 165 6.82 0.18 10.23
C GLU A 165 8.03 1.07 10.43
N VAL A 166 9.12 0.74 9.74
CA VAL A 166 10.30 1.59 9.63
C VAL A 166 10.47 2.01 8.19
N LEU A 167 10.48 3.31 7.97
CA LEU A 167 10.49 3.94 6.65
C LEU A 167 11.66 4.91 6.55
N VAL A 168 12.35 4.94 5.41
CA VAL A 168 13.19 6.09 5.02
C VAL A 168 12.37 6.97 4.08
N VAL A 169 12.26 8.25 4.40
CA VAL A 169 11.51 9.24 3.60
C VAL A 169 12.46 10.27 3.04
N ASP A 170 12.35 10.55 1.75
CA ASP A 170 13.12 11.60 1.08
C ASP A 170 12.28 12.37 0.07
N LEU A 171 12.78 13.52 -0.37
CA LEU A 171 12.13 14.44 -1.29
C LEU A 171 12.93 14.57 -2.58
N ILE A 172 12.31 14.22 -3.71
CA ILE A 172 12.87 14.38 -5.05
C ILE A 172 12.29 15.67 -5.65
N LYS A 173 13.16 16.66 -5.80
CA LYS A 173 12.77 18.00 -6.26
C LYS A 173 12.56 18.07 -7.75
N GLY A 174 11.45 18.69 -8.17
CA GLY A 174 11.18 19.00 -9.58
C GLY A 174 10.90 17.79 -10.46
N VAL A 175 10.64 16.63 -9.89
CA VAL A 175 10.28 15.41 -10.61
C VAL A 175 8.84 15.06 -10.31
N PRO A 176 7.89 15.35 -11.21
CA PRO A 176 6.49 15.05 -10.99
C PRO A 176 6.23 13.53 -11.13
N CYS A 177 5.41 13.01 -10.21
CA CYS A 177 4.93 11.64 -10.23
C CYS A 177 3.39 11.67 -10.20
N PRO A 178 2.70 11.65 -11.35
CA PRO A 178 1.25 11.86 -11.41
C PRO A 178 0.45 10.71 -10.84
N TRP A 179 1.01 9.51 -10.82
CA TRP A 179 0.45 8.31 -10.23
C TRP A 179 1.48 7.63 -9.33
N PRO A 180 1.06 6.87 -8.31
CA PRO A 180 1.99 6.15 -7.45
C PRO A 180 2.87 5.20 -8.26
N ARG A 181 4.17 5.31 -8.09
CA ARG A 181 5.19 4.45 -8.69
C ARG A 181 5.92 3.68 -7.61
N LEU A 182 6.26 2.44 -7.91
CA LEU A 182 6.99 1.57 -7.01
C LEU A 182 8.23 1.04 -7.73
N GLU A 183 9.28 0.83 -6.97
CA GLU A 183 10.52 0.28 -7.45
C GLU A 183 11.02 -0.79 -6.49
N SER A 184 11.47 -1.91 -7.04
CA SER A 184 12.19 -2.95 -6.34
C SER A 184 13.55 -3.20 -7.00
N ASP A 185 14.35 -4.12 -6.47
CA ASP A 185 15.63 -4.49 -7.10
C ASP A 185 15.43 -5.00 -8.53
N THR A 186 14.29 -5.58 -8.84
CA THR A 186 14.05 -6.28 -10.11
C THR A 186 12.98 -5.66 -11.01
N HIS A 187 12.11 -4.81 -10.47
CA HIS A 187 10.96 -4.26 -11.21
C HIS A 187 10.73 -2.78 -10.93
N ILE A 188 10.14 -2.13 -11.92
CA ILE A 188 9.41 -0.87 -11.76
C ILE A 188 7.92 -1.14 -11.93
N MET A 189 7.08 -0.37 -11.21
CA MET A 189 5.64 -0.55 -11.25
C MET A 189 4.93 0.80 -11.21
N SER A 190 3.83 0.92 -11.94
CA SER A 190 2.93 2.07 -11.88
C SER A 190 1.54 1.60 -11.44
N ALA A 191 0.92 2.33 -10.52
CA ALA A 191 -0.41 2.03 -9.99
C ALA A 191 -1.45 2.99 -10.58
N GLY A 192 -2.49 2.43 -11.21
CA GLY A 192 -3.66 3.18 -11.66
C GLY A 192 -4.87 2.82 -10.81
N SER A 193 -5.58 3.82 -10.29
CA SER A 193 -6.75 3.59 -9.46
C SER A 193 -7.97 4.34 -10.00
N ALA A 194 -9.00 3.60 -10.35
CA ALA A 194 -10.23 4.13 -10.90
C ALA A 194 -11.37 3.10 -10.87
N ARG A 195 -12.57 3.53 -11.25
CA ARG A 195 -13.71 2.69 -11.60
C ARG A 195 -14.35 3.21 -12.88
N PRO A 196 -14.62 2.37 -13.87
CA PRO A 196 -14.46 0.90 -13.88
C PRO A 196 -13.00 0.43 -13.93
N LEU A 197 -12.79 -0.90 -13.84
CA LEU A 197 -11.45 -1.51 -13.78
C LEU A 197 -10.61 -1.20 -15.02
N GLU A 198 -11.23 -1.09 -16.19
CA GLU A 198 -10.55 -0.75 -17.45
C GLU A 198 -9.86 0.61 -17.40
N ASP A 199 -10.43 1.57 -16.66
CA ASP A 199 -9.80 2.88 -16.51
C ASP A 199 -8.63 2.82 -15.54
N ALA A 200 -8.70 2.03 -14.46
CA ALA A 200 -7.55 1.75 -13.62
C ALA A 200 -6.39 1.12 -14.41
N PHE A 201 -6.70 0.14 -15.27
CA PHE A 201 -5.73 -0.49 -16.16
C PHE A 201 -5.12 0.53 -17.12
N ARG A 202 -5.93 1.35 -17.81
CA ARG A 202 -5.45 2.36 -18.78
C ARG A 202 -4.53 3.37 -18.12
N ILE A 203 -4.86 3.83 -16.92
CA ILE A 203 -4.03 4.76 -16.14
C ILE A 203 -2.65 4.14 -15.86
N ALA A 204 -2.62 2.92 -15.31
CA ALA A 204 -1.37 2.24 -15.00
C ALA A 204 -0.50 2.02 -16.26
N GLN A 205 -1.10 1.57 -17.36
CA GLN A 205 -0.38 1.33 -18.61
C GLN A 205 0.13 2.63 -19.24
N HIS A 206 -0.70 3.67 -19.28
CA HIS A 206 -0.31 4.97 -19.83
C HIS A 206 0.88 5.57 -19.05
N ASP A 207 0.82 5.55 -17.72
CA ASP A 207 1.93 6.03 -16.89
C ASP A 207 3.20 5.20 -17.12
N MET A 208 3.10 3.86 -17.21
CA MET A 208 4.22 2.98 -17.50
C MET A 208 4.85 3.28 -18.86
N VAL A 209 4.06 3.43 -19.91
CA VAL A 209 4.55 3.76 -21.26
C VAL A 209 5.30 5.09 -21.26
N THR A 210 4.72 6.12 -20.64
CA THR A 210 5.34 7.43 -20.51
C THR A 210 6.64 7.37 -19.72
N TRP A 211 6.66 6.61 -18.64
CA TRP A 211 7.85 6.44 -17.81
C TRP A 211 8.96 5.69 -18.53
N VAL A 212 8.65 4.58 -19.22
CA VAL A 212 9.61 3.80 -20.00
C VAL A 212 10.15 4.62 -21.18
N ALA A 213 9.30 5.38 -21.86
CA ALA A 213 9.73 6.30 -22.93
C ALA A 213 10.80 7.28 -22.42
N SER A 214 10.55 7.89 -21.27
CA SER A 214 11.50 8.81 -20.63
C SER A 214 12.78 8.13 -20.16
N LEU A 215 12.69 6.97 -19.51
CA LEU A 215 13.85 6.23 -18.98
C LEU A 215 14.79 5.73 -20.08
N CYS A 216 14.23 5.25 -21.19
CA CYS A 216 14.97 4.61 -22.26
C CYS A 216 15.25 5.54 -23.45
N GLY A 217 14.76 6.80 -23.42
CA GLY A 217 14.89 7.73 -24.54
C GLY A 217 14.15 7.25 -25.80
N LEU A 218 13.01 6.55 -25.63
CA LEU A 218 12.24 5.99 -26.73
C LEU A 218 11.15 6.95 -27.23
N ASP A 219 10.81 6.83 -28.51
CA ASP A 219 9.55 7.35 -29.01
C ASP A 219 8.37 6.69 -28.26
N PRO A 220 7.26 7.42 -27.99
CA PRO A 220 6.12 6.88 -27.28
C PRO A 220 5.51 5.61 -27.88
N LEU A 221 5.53 5.44 -29.23
CA LEU A 221 5.01 4.24 -29.87
C LEU A 221 5.95 3.05 -29.70
N ASP A 222 7.26 3.27 -29.73
CA ASP A 222 8.25 2.23 -29.45
C ASP A 222 8.17 1.78 -28.00
N ALA A 223 8.05 2.72 -27.06
CA ALA A 223 7.81 2.42 -25.65
C ALA A 223 6.51 1.65 -25.44
N TYR A 224 5.43 2.03 -26.13
CA TYR A 224 4.17 1.32 -26.08
C TYR A 224 4.30 -0.13 -26.58
N GLN A 225 5.01 -0.36 -27.66
CA GLN A 225 5.28 -1.72 -28.18
C GLN A 225 6.08 -2.54 -27.17
N LEU A 226 7.14 -1.98 -26.60
CA LEU A 226 7.95 -2.66 -25.60
C LEU A 226 7.13 -3.01 -24.34
N VAL A 227 6.38 -2.05 -23.81
CA VAL A 227 5.53 -2.25 -22.62
C VAL A 227 4.46 -3.32 -22.89
N THR A 228 3.81 -3.28 -24.05
CA THR A 228 2.77 -4.25 -24.43
C THR A 228 3.29 -5.71 -24.42
N GLN A 229 4.56 -5.92 -24.75
CA GLN A 229 5.15 -7.26 -24.82
C GLN A 229 5.76 -7.74 -23.50
N ALA A 230 6.15 -6.81 -22.62
CA ALA A 230 7.00 -7.13 -21.48
C ALA A 230 6.33 -6.90 -20.10
N VAL A 231 5.22 -6.15 -20.05
CA VAL A 231 4.58 -5.79 -18.79
C VAL A 231 3.64 -6.88 -18.28
N GLU A 232 3.68 -7.12 -17.00
CA GLU A 232 2.66 -7.87 -16.25
C GLU A 232 1.63 -6.87 -15.70
N SER A 233 0.35 -7.26 -15.64
CA SER A 233 -0.74 -6.38 -15.21
C SER A 233 -1.57 -6.97 -14.07
N PRO A 234 -0.99 -7.21 -12.88
CA PRO A 234 -1.74 -7.71 -11.75
C PRO A 234 -2.74 -6.68 -11.23
N LEU A 235 -3.79 -7.20 -10.60
CA LEU A 235 -4.75 -6.39 -9.84
C LEU A 235 -4.30 -6.31 -8.39
N ALA A 236 -4.19 -5.10 -7.85
CA ALA A 236 -3.81 -4.88 -6.47
C ALA A 236 -5.03 -4.75 -5.54
N ASN A 237 -6.11 -4.17 -6.03
CA ASN A 237 -7.34 -4.01 -5.24
C ASN A 237 -8.58 -4.05 -6.15
N VAL A 238 -9.56 -4.88 -5.81
CA VAL A 238 -10.89 -4.95 -6.44
C VAL A 238 -12.01 -5.00 -5.39
N CYS A 239 -11.72 -4.55 -4.19
CA CYS A 239 -12.61 -4.58 -3.02
C CYS A 239 -13.24 -3.22 -2.75
N ASP A 240 -12.45 -2.15 -2.79
CA ASP A 240 -12.87 -0.80 -2.44
C ASP A 240 -13.64 -0.08 -3.56
N THR A 241 -14.02 1.16 -3.29
CA THR A 241 -14.78 2.00 -4.22
C THR A 241 -14.06 2.18 -5.55
N ASN A 242 -12.75 2.36 -5.55
CA ASN A 242 -11.91 2.37 -6.74
C ASN A 242 -11.07 1.09 -6.81
N TYR A 243 -11.01 0.51 -7.99
CA TYR A 243 -10.13 -0.63 -8.27
C TYR A 243 -8.71 -0.15 -8.56
N THR A 244 -7.72 -0.99 -8.25
CA THR A 244 -6.32 -0.66 -8.53
C THR A 244 -5.70 -1.74 -9.40
N SER A 245 -5.21 -1.33 -10.57
CA SER A 245 -4.40 -2.12 -11.48
C SER A 245 -2.95 -1.67 -11.42
N ILE A 246 -2.03 -2.60 -11.58
CA ILE A 246 -0.59 -2.34 -11.63
C ILE A 246 -0.08 -2.65 -13.03
N ALA A 247 0.76 -1.77 -13.57
CA ALA A 247 1.66 -2.10 -14.66
C ALA A 247 3.03 -2.42 -14.05
N LYS A 248 3.53 -3.64 -14.22
CA LYS A 248 4.77 -4.13 -13.60
C LYS A 248 5.74 -4.59 -14.67
N MET A 249 6.91 -3.94 -14.74
CA MET A 249 7.92 -4.19 -15.76
C MET A 249 9.27 -4.57 -15.15
N ALA A 250 9.87 -5.65 -15.64
CA ALA A 250 11.17 -6.08 -15.16
C ALA A 250 12.29 -5.15 -15.66
N LYS A 251 13.16 -4.71 -14.74
CA LYS A 251 14.29 -3.80 -15.03
C LYS A 251 15.27 -4.36 -16.04
N ARG A 252 15.36 -5.69 -16.21
CA ARG A 252 16.23 -6.31 -17.21
C ARG A 252 15.89 -5.94 -18.66
N TYR A 253 14.70 -5.39 -18.91
CA TYR A 253 14.26 -4.93 -20.22
C TYR A 253 14.48 -3.43 -20.44
N LEU A 254 14.91 -2.71 -19.42
CA LEU A 254 15.14 -1.28 -19.46
C LEU A 254 16.62 -0.98 -19.71
N ALA A 255 16.89 0.19 -20.28
CA ALA A 255 18.25 0.70 -20.34
C ALA A 255 18.81 0.85 -18.90
N PRO A 256 20.13 0.65 -18.68
CA PRO A 256 20.75 0.86 -17.39
C PRO A 256 20.79 2.37 -17.07
N ALA A 257 19.67 2.93 -16.72
CA ALA A 257 19.50 4.32 -16.29
C ALA A 257 18.97 4.34 -14.86
N GLY A 258 19.42 5.32 -14.09
CA GLY A 258 18.87 5.57 -12.76
C GLY A 258 17.39 5.85 -12.82
N VAL A 259 16.61 5.10 -12.05
CA VAL A 259 15.17 5.27 -11.95
C VAL A 259 14.88 6.31 -10.86
N MET A 260 14.08 7.33 -11.17
CA MET A 260 13.72 8.38 -10.20
C MET A 260 14.93 8.94 -9.44
N ASP A 261 15.98 9.33 -10.17
CA ASP A 261 17.22 9.88 -9.60
C ASP A 261 17.92 8.90 -8.64
N ASP A 262 17.96 7.62 -8.99
CA ASP A 262 18.50 6.52 -8.18
C ASP A 262 17.91 6.45 -6.75
N ALA A 263 16.67 6.90 -6.57
CA ALA A 263 16.04 6.98 -5.25
C ALA A 263 16.05 5.65 -4.51
N HIS A 264 15.76 4.54 -5.21
CA HIS A 264 15.74 3.21 -4.60
C HIS A 264 17.10 2.82 -4.00
N ALA A 265 18.21 3.00 -4.74
CA ALA A 265 19.54 2.69 -4.25
C ALA A 265 19.93 3.62 -3.09
N ARG A 266 19.72 4.93 -3.26
CA ARG A 266 20.06 5.93 -2.24
C ARG A 266 19.29 5.71 -0.92
N LEU A 267 18.01 5.44 -0.97
CA LEU A 267 17.20 5.20 0.23
C LEU A 267 17.54 3.88 0.90
N ARG A 268 17.91 2.87 0.13
CA ARG A 268 18.41 1.60 0.67
C ARG A 268 19.73 1.76 1.40
N ASP A 269 20.64 2.58 0.88
CA ASP A 269 21.90 2.86 1.55
C ASP A 269 21.68 3.59 2.88
N LEU A 270 20.76 4.58 2.93
CA LEU A 270 20.35 5.24 4.18
C LEU A 270 19.69 4.25 5.16
N ALA A 271 18.90 3.31 4.68
CA ALA A 271 18.35 2.23 5.50
C ALA A 271 19.43 1.31 6.09
N GLY A 272 20.51 1.08 5.34
CA GLY A 272 21.70 0.36 5.80
C GLY A 272 22.43 1.10 6.92
N GLU A 273 22.59 2.41 6.81
CA GLU A 273 23.17 3.26 7.87
C GLU A 273 22.34 3.24 9.16
N TYR A 274 21.01 3.26 9.06
CA TYR A 274 20.12 3.16 10.21
C TYR A 274 20.24 1.81 10.95
N ARG A 275 20.49 0.71 10.21
CA ARG A 275 20.59 -0.64 10.78
C ARG A 275 21.98 -0.96 11.38
N SER A 276 23.02 -0.14 11.11
CA SER A 276 24.40 -0.33 11.55
C SER A 276 24.64 0.24 12.95
#